data_16137edc3ae558c489a9ae4586d768d2
#
_entry.id   16137edc3ae558c489a9ae4586d768d2
#
_cell.length_a   1.000
_cell.length_b   1.000
_cell.length_c   1.000
_cell.angle_alpha   90.00
_cell.angle_beta   90.00
_cell.angle_gamma   90.00
#
_symmetry.space_group_name_H-M   'P 1'
#
loop_
_entity.id
_entity.type
_entity.pdbx_description
1 polymer ?
#
loop_
_entity_poly.entity_id
_entity_poly.type
_entity_poly.pdbx_seq_one_letter_code
_entity_poly.pdbx_strand_id
1 'polypeptide(L)'
;MGFCYQKNFSNPTLPVDEAQFWALVTATQWNENIDKYRETHDAALKRKLPAFIFQATFDETESKAGKLGAWRKQSATRLTGLVVMDIDHVGNPQEVYDSWFKLHDFVSLGIVLIYITPSGKGLKIVFKARLDWGNLIDNQHTMAKVLGVEVDESCKDASRMSFICKESDILFINKELFTYENKEFGEKYDAEYRAGRSGAAAPAVVANKTVEQRTGNVGQMDAQPVGNPLKWRGYEIQEIIDARYSEKVPCKEDSNRHTESLKLATDLLLMLDGDKGQVLQIVKSQPWVFPHLNREFFV
;
A
#
# COMPACT_ATOMS: atom_id res chain seq x y z
N MET A 1 -0.03 -22.30 6.68
CA MET A 1 -1.43 -21.82 6.70
C MET A 1 -1.57 -20.77 5.64
N GLY A 2 -2.61 -20.86 4.81
CA GLY A 2 -2.82 -19.91 3.71
C GLY A 2 -2.97 -18.44 4.17
N PHE A 3 -4.05 -17.81 3.79
CA PHE A 3 -4.35 -16.41 4.10
C PHE A 3 -5.50 -16.30 5.11
N CYS A 4 -5.87 -15.07 5.50
CA CYS A 4 -6.95 -14.83 6.44
C CYS A 4 -7.98 -13.84 5.89
N TYR A 5 -9.12 -13.70 6.58
CA TYR A 5 -10.11 -12.67 6.30
C TYR A 5 -10.50 -11.92 7.56
N GLN A 6 -11.06 -10.74 7.40
CA GLN A 6 -11.64 -9.93 8.45
C GLN A 6 -13.08 -9.60 8.09
N LYS A 7 -14.03 -9.94 8.99
CA LYS A 7 -15.45 -9.68 8.76
C LYS A 7 -15.75 -8.18 8.75
N ASN A 8 -15.13 -7.44 9.65
CA ASN A 8 -15.16 -5.98 9.74
C ASN A 8 -14.00 -5.49 10.63
N PHE A 9 -13.76 -4.20 10.70
CA PHE A 9 -12.65 -3.60 11.45
C PHE A 9 -12.65 -3.89 12.96
N SER A 10 -13.79 -4.29 13.53
CA SER A 10 -13.95 -4.56 14.97
C SER A 10 -13.75 -6.03 15.34
N ASN A 11 -13.44 -6.89 14.38
CA ASN A 11 -13.21 -8.32 14.59
C ASN A 11 -11.73 -8.67 14.39
N PRO A 12 -11.20 -9.68 15.10
CA PRO A 12 -9.94 -10.27 14.73
C PRO A 12 -10.04 -10.94 13.36
N THR A 13 -8.90 -11.22 12.75
CA THR A 13 -8.84 -12.00 11.51
C THR A 13 -9.07 -13.50 11.82
N LEU A 14 -9.58 -14.19 10.83
CA LEU A 14 -9.80 -15.64 10.87
C LEU A 14 -9.12 -16.30 9.66
N PRO A 15 -8.58 -17.51 9.79
CA PRO A 15 -8.00 -18.23 8.66
C PRO A 15 -9.07 -18.55 7.61
N VAL A 16 -8.62 -18.68 6.35
CA VAL A 16 -9.49 -19.05 5.23
C VAL A 16 -9.01 -20.35 4.62
N ASP A 17 -9.88 -21.33 4.59
CA ASP A 17 -9.78 -22.51 3.73
C ASP A 17 -10.66 -22.37 2.48
N GLU A 18 -10.64 -23.39 1.62
CA GLU A 18 -11.44 -23.39 0.38
C GLU A 18 -12.94 -23.25 0.68
N ALA A 19 -13.45 -23.96 1.69
CA ALA A 19 -14.87 -23.93 2.04
C ALA A 19 -15.30 -22.55 2.56
N GLN A 20 -14.48 -21.93 3.41
CA GLN A 20 -14.73 -20.58 3.94
C GLN A 20 -14.66 -19.52 2.84
N PHE A 21 -13.73 -19.66 1.88
CA PHE A 21 -13.63 -18.76 0.73
C PHE A 21 -14.92 -18.78 -0.09
N TRP A 22 -15.37 -19.97 -0.49
CA TRP A 22 -16.61 -20.12 -1.27
C TRP A 22 -17.83 -19.65 -0.49
N ALA A 23 -17.91 -19.94 0.82
CA ALA A 23 -19.00 -19.45 1.66
C ALA A 23 -19.08 -17.90 1.70
N LEU A 24 -17.95 -17.20 1.62
CA LEU A 24 -17.92 -15.73 1.59
C LEU A 24 -18.34 -15.16 0.23
N VAL A 25 -17.85 -15.70 -0.88
CA VAL A 25 -18.09 -15.14 -2.22
C VAL A 25 -19.48 -15.52 -2.78
N THR A 26 -20.09 -16.60 -2.28
CA THR A 26 -21.44 -17.02 -2.67
C THR A 26 -22.56 -16.48 -1.75
N ALA A 27 -22.19 -15.88 -0.60
CA ALA A 27 -23.18 -15.40 0.38
C ALA A 27 -24.09 -14.30 -0.20
N THR A 28 -25.39 -14.57 -0.28
CA THR A 28 -26.40 -13.66 -0.85
C THR A 28 -26.32 -12.26 -0.30
N GLN A 29 -26.21 -12.11 1.03
CA GLN A 29 -26.15 -10.80 1.68
C GLN A 29 -24.98 -9.92 1.19
N TRP A 30 -23.84 -10.51 0.89
CA TRP A 30 -22.68 -9.76 0.40
C TRP A 30 -22.80 -9.46 -1.09
N ASN A 31 -23.34 -10.39 -1.86
CA ASN A 31 -23.59 -10.21 -3.28
C ASN A 31 -24.61 -9.08 -3.51
N GLU A 32 -25.70 -9.02 -2.75
CA GLU A 32 -26.65 -7.89 -2.77
C GLU A 32 -25.99 -6.55 -2.42
N ASN A 33 -25.09 -6.52 -1.43
CA ASN A 33 -24.36 -5.30 -1.09
C ASN A 33 -23.42 -4.86 -2.21
N ILE A 34 -22.76 -5.80 -2.92
CA ILE A 34 -21.91 -5.50 -4.08
C ILE A 34 -22.77 -4.93 -5.22
N ASP A 35 -23.91 -5.56 -5.53
CA ASP A 35 -24.80 -5.09 -6.59
C ASP A 35 -25.34 -3.68 -6.29
N LYS A 36 -25.84 -3.45 -5.08
CA LYS A 36 -26.27 -2.12 -4.64
C LYS A 36 -25.15 -1.08 -4.68
N TYR A 37 -23.92 -1.49 -4.31
CA TYR A 37 -22.75 -0.61 -4.41
C TYR A 37 -22.45 -0.22 -5.85
N ARG A 38 -22.53 -1.16 -6.80
CA ARG A 38 -22.33 -0.90 -8.23
C ARG A 38 -23.37 0.06 -8.80
N GLU A 39 -24.62 -0.03 -8.32
CA GLU A 39 -25.72 0.86 -8.73
C GLU A 39 -25.62 2.26 -8.12
N THR A 40 -25.37 2.34 -6.81
CA THR A 40 -25.50 3.58 -6.06
C THR A 40 -24.19 4.32 -5.80
N HIS A 41 -23.05 3.62 -5.96
CA HIS A 41 -21.70 4.08 -5.58
C HIS A 41 -21.58 4.48 -4.09
N ASP A 42 -22.50 4.00 -3.21
CA ASP A 42 -22.42 4.26 -1.78
C ASP A 42 -21.27 3.51 -1.12
N ALA A 43 -20.20 4.25 -0.78
CA ALA A 43 -19.02 3.70 -0.13
C ALA A 43 -19.32 3.02 1.23
N ALA A 44 -20.46 3.31 1.88
CA ALA A 44 -20.86 2.64 3.11
C ALA A 44 -21.21 1.17 2.88
N LEU A 45 -21.74 0.81 1.72
CA LEU A 45 -22.01 -0.57 1.34
C LEU A 45 -20.72 -1.36 1.15
N LYS A 46 -19.74 -0.78 0.44
CA LYS A 46 -18.41 -1.39 0.27
C LYS A 46 -17.72 -1.64 1.62
N ARG A 47 -17.80 -0.69 2.55
CA ARG A 47 -17.19 -0.82 3.89
C ARG A 47 -17.81 -1.89 4.78
N LYS A 48 -19.01 -2.35 4.47
CA LYS A 48 -19.68 -3.47 5.18
C LYS A 48 -19.21 -4.83 4.70
N LEU A 49 -18.56 -4.92 3.53
CA LEU A 49 -18.07 -6.18 2.98
C LEU A 49 -16.94 -6.75 3.84
N PRO A 50 -16.90 -8.05 4.07
CA PRO A 50 -15.69 -8.72 4.54
C PRO A 50 -14.53 -8.51 3.57
N ALA A 51 -13.31 -8.67 4.09
CA ALA A 51 -12.13 -8.55 3.25
C ALA A 51 -11.14 -9.68 3.51
N PHE A 52 -10.57 -10.22 2.45
CA PHE A 52 -9.42 -11.10 2.51
C PHE A 52 -8.14 -10.31 2.78
N ILE A 53 -7.18 -10.95 3.44
CA ILE A 53 -5.82 -10.45 3.62
C ILE A 53 -4.91 -11.58 3.14
N PHE A 54 -4.50 -11.49 1.89
CA PHE A 54 -3.73 -12.55 1.23
C PHE A 54 -2.25 -12.52 1.64
N GLN A 55 -1.69 -11.33 1.80
CA GLN A 55 -0.26 -11.11 2.00
C GLN A 55 0.24 -11.44 3.40
N ALA A 56 -0.67 -11.49 4.38
CA ALA A 56 -0.30 -11.71 5.78
C ALA A 56 -1.35 -12.47 6.58
N THR A 57 -0.87 -13.15 7.61
CA THR A 57 -1.61 -13.56 8.79
C THR A 57 -1.08 -12.79 10.01
N PHE A 58 -1.68 -12.97 11.19
CA PHE A 58 -1.31 -12.20 12.37
C PHE A 58 -1.17 -13.11 13.59
N ASP A 59 -0.14 -12.86 14.39
CA ASP A 59 -0.01 -13.49 15.71
C ASP A 59 -1.15 -13.02 16.63
N GLU A 60 -1.50 -13.85 17.62
CA GLU A 60 -2.45 -13.46 18.65
C GLU A 60 -1.92 -12.31 19.49
N THR A 61 -2.73 -11.28 19.64
CA THR A 61 -2.43 -10.10 20.46
C THR A 61 -3.69 -9.62 21.15
N GLU A 62 -3.55 -8.78 22.17
CA GLU A 62 -4.70 -8.17 22.83
C GLU A 62 -5.19 -6.94 22.03
N SER A 63 -6.51 -6.80 21.91
CA SER A 63 -7.13 -5.57 21.41
C SER A 63 -7.01 -4.45 22.44
N LYS A 64 -7.38 -3.21 22.06
CA LYS A 64 -7.48 -2.08 23.02
C LYS A 64 -8.45 -2.36 24.18
N ALA A 65 -9.40 -3.27 24.02
CA ALA A 65 -10.37 -3.68 25.03
C ALA A 65 -9.95 -4.95 25.79
N GLY A 66 -8.67 -5.37 25.69
CA GLY A 66 -8.14 -6.56 26.39
C GLY A 66 -8.60 -7.90 25.79
N LYS A 67 -9.22 -7.93 24.61
CA LYS A 67 -9.67 -9.17 23.98
C LYS A 67 -8.52 -9.80 23.18
N LEU A 68 -8.17 -11.03 23.47
CA LEU A 68 -7.18 -11.81 22.74
C LEU A 68 -7.71 -12.26 21.37
N GLY A 69 -6.84 -12.26 20.35
CA GLY A 69 -7.14 -12.75 19.00
C GLY A 69 -6.08 -12.32 17.99
N ALA A 70 -6.21 -12.81 16.76
CA ALA A 70 -5.32 -12.45 15.63
C ALA A 70 -5.74 -11.08 15.05
N TRP A 71 -5.43 -10.03 15.79
CA TRP A 71 -5.76 -8.66 15.37
C TRP A 71 -4.83 -8.19 14.27
N ARG A 72 -5.37 -7.47 13.29
CA ARG A 72 -4.62 -6.85 12.20
C ARG A 72 -3.74 -5.71 12.74
N LYS A 73 -2.61 -6.09 13.30
CA LYS A 73 -1.58 -5.19 13.83
C LYS A 73 -0.28 -5.40 13.08
N GLN A 74 0.38 -4.31 12.72
CA GLN A 74 1.65 -4.35 12.01
C GLN A 74 2.72 -5.17 12.77
N SER A 75 2.83 -4.97 14.09
CA SER A 75 3.79 -5.70 14.93
C SER A 75 3.54 -7.21 15.02
N ALA A 76 2.35 -7.68 14.64
CA ALA A 76 1.94 -9.08 14.67
C ALA A 76 1.90 -9.73 13.27
N THR A 77 2.33 -9.00 12.24
CA THR A 77 2.28 -9.46 10.84
C THR A 77 3.19 -10.66 10.61
N ARG A 78 2.67 -11.66 9.90
CA ARG A 78 3.38 -12.81 9.34
C ARG A 78 3.09 -12.88 7.86
N LEU A 79 4.11 -12.75 7.02
CA LEU A 79 3.95 -12.81 5.57
C LEU A 79 3.66 -14.24 5.12
N THR A 80 2.70 -14.39 4.22
CA THR A 80 2.28 -15.68 3.66
C THR A 80 3.14 -16.09 2.46
N GLY A 81 3.81 -15.12 1.83
CA GLY A 81 4.40 -15.27 0.51
C GLY A 81 3.42 -15.14 -0.64
N LEU A 82 2.15 -14.79 -0.36
CA LEU A 82 1.23 -14.28 -1.39
C LEU A 82 1.40 -12.78 -1.53
N VAL A 83 1.28 -12.29 -2.75
CA VAL A 83 1.37 -10.87 -3.13
C VAL A 83 0.06 -10.46 -3.78
N VAL A 84 -0.42 -9.26 -3.48
CA VAL A 84 -1.63 -8.68 -4.08
C VAL A 84 -1.27 -7.47 -4.91
N MET A 85 -1.88 -7.36 -6.08
CA MET A 85 -1.90 -6.14 -6.89
C MET A 85 -3.35 -5.69 -7.12
N ASP A 86 -3.57 -4.39 -7.02
CA ASP A 86 -4.79 -3.72 -7.46
C ASP A 86 -4.53 -3.01 -8.78
N ILE A 87 -5.47 -3.13 -9.70
CA ILE A 87 -5.50 -2.36 -10.95
C ILE A 87 -6.84 -1.67 -10.98
N ASP A 88 -6.83 -0.40 -10.66
CA ASP A 88 -8.03 0.43 -10.59
C ASP A 88 -8.33 1.11 -11.92
N HIS A 89 -9.56 1.58 -12.08
CA HIS A 89 -10.02 2.37 -13.23
C HIS A 89 -9.85 1.70 -14.59
N VAL A 90 -10.03 0.40 -14.64
CA VAL A 90 -10.04 -0.38 -15.88
C VAL A 90 -11.38 -0.18 -16.58
N GLY A 91 -11.34 0.19 -17.86
CA GLY A 91 -12.57 0.41 -18.64
C GLY A 91 -13.44 -0.86 -18.75
N ASN A 92 -12.84 -1.97 -19.09
CA ASN A 92 -13.47 -3.30 -19.09
C ASN A 92 -12.53 -4.35 -18.50
N PRO A 93 -12.71 -4.74 -17.22
CA PRO A 93 -11.87 -5.74 -16.57
C PRO A 93 -11.81 -7.11 -17.28
N GLN A 94 -12.92 -7.53 -17.88
CA GLN A 94 -12.96 -8.79 -18.63
C GLN A 94 -12.06 -8.76 -19.88
N GLU A 95 -12.11 -7.69 -20.65
CA GLU A 95 -11.26 -7.54 -21.83
C GLU A 95 -9.76 -7.52 -21.49
N VAL A 96 -9.40 -6.87 -20.39
CA VAL A 96 -8.01 -6.86 -19.90
C VAL A 96 -7.59 -8.28 -19.51
N TYR A 97 -8.41 -8.98 -18.73
CA TYR A 97 -8.16 -10.38 -18.39
C TYR A 97 -8.01 -11.26 -19.63
N ASP A 98 -8.92 -11.14 -20.60
CA ASP A 98 -8.89 -11.94 -21.83
C ASP A 98 -7.62 -11.68 -22.67
N SER A 99 -7.12 -10.44 -22.64
CA SER A 99 -5.86 -10.08 -23.28
C SER A 99 -4.66 -10.75 -22.62
N TRP A 100 -4.61 -10.72 -21.28
CA TRP A 100 -3.54 -11.38 -20.51
C TRP A 100 -3.58 -12.89 -20.65
N PHE A 101 -4.78 -13.50 -20.62
CA PHE A 101 -4.95 -14.94 -20.79
C PHE A 101 -4.40 -15.47 -22.11
N LYS A 102 -4.44 -14.64 -23.18
CA LYS A 102 -3.85 -14.96 -24.48
C LYS A 102 -2.34 -14.82 -24.53
N LEU A 103 -1.77 -13.93 -23.70
CA LEU A 103 -0.37 -13.55 -23.76
C LEU A 103 0.51 -14.25 -22.71
N HIS A 104 -0.09 -14.68 -21.59
CA HIS A 104 0.64 -15.16 -20.43
C HIS A 104 0.14 -16.50 -19.93
N ASP A 105 1.05 -17.36 -19.52
CA ASP A 105 0.74 -18.54 -18.71
C ASP A 105 0.68 -18.16 -17.23
N PHE A 106 -0.52 -18.00 -16.70
CA PHE A 106 -0.75 -17.57 -15.32
C PHE A 106 -0.15 -18.52 -14.28
N VAL A 107 -0.16 -19.83 -14.57
CA VAL A 107 0.42 -20.82 -13.65
C VAL A 107 1.94 -20.66 -13.57
N SER A 108 2.60 -20.50 -14.70
CA SER A 108 4.06 -20.26 -14.76
C SER A 108 4.46 -18.93 -14.13
N LEU A 109 3.59 -17.90 -14.17
CA LEU A 109 3.77 -16.63 -13.49
C LEU A 109 3.49 -16.71 -11.98
N GLY A 110 2.97 -17.84 -11.48
CA GLY A 110 2.60 -18.01 -10.09
C GLY A 110 1.31 -17.31 -9.69
N ILE A 111 0.49 -16.85 -10.65
CA ILE A 111 -0.81 -16.24 -10.37
C ILE A 111 -1.75 -17.33 -9.86
N VAL A 112 -2.44 -17.05 -8.75
CA VAL A 112 -3.35 -18.00 -8.09
C VAL A 112 -4.79 -17.51 -8.03
N LEU A 113 -5.04 -16.21 -8.19
CA LEU A 113 -6.39 -15.65 -8.22
C LEU A 113 -6.42 -14.35 -9.01
N ILE A 114 -7.42 -14.18 -9.87
CA ILE A 114 -7.77 -12.92 -10.52
C ILE A 114 -9.27 -12.72 -10.37
N TYR A 115 -9.71 -11.56 -9.89
CA TYR A 115 -11.12 -11.24 -9.80
C TYR A 115 -11.41 -9.75 -10.04
N ILE A 116 -12.65 -9.47 -10.47
CA ILE A 116 -13.16 -8.12 -10.62
C ILE A 116 -13.50 -7.56 -9.24
N THR A 117 -12.99 -6.37 -8.92
CA THR A 117 -13.23 -5.72 -7.62
C THR A 117 -14.71 -5.36 -7.41
N PRO A 118 -15.17 -5.12 -6.17
CA PRO A 118 -16.58 -4.78 -5.90
C PRO A 118 -17.11 -3.60 -6.70
N SER A 119 -16.25 -2.68 -7.13
CA SER A 119 -16.67 -1.56 -7.97
C SER A 119 -17.07 -1.95 -9.39
N GLY A 120 -16.70 -3.14 -9.85
CA GLY A 120 -16.85 -3.55 -11.24
C GLY A 120 -15.87 -2.89 -12.21
N LYS A 121 -14.95 -2.03 -11.71
CA LYS A 121 -14.05 -1.18 -12.52
C LYS A 121 -12.58 -1.41 -12.23
N GLY A 122 -12.23 -2.53 -11.63
CA GLY A 122 -10.84 -2.86 -11.31
C GLY A 122 -10.63 -4.37 -11.26
N LEU A 123 -9.37 -4.77 -11.31
CA LEU A 123 -8.94 -6.15 -11.15
C LEU A 123 -8.09 -6.28 -9.90
N LYS A 124 -8.25 -7.38 -9.20
CA LYS A 124 -7.34 -7.81 -8.16
C LYS A 124 -6.63 -9.08 -8.59
N ILE A 125 -5.32 -9.08 -8.45
CA ILE A 125 -4.45 -10.19 -8.80
C ILE A 125 -3.73 -10.65 -7.54
N VAL A 126 -3.76 -11.95 -7.27
CA VAL A 126 -3.00 -12.59 -6.20
C VAL A 126 -2.04 -13.58 -6.83
N PHE A 127 -0.78 -13.51 -6.43
CA PHE A 127 0.27 -14.38 -6.99
C PHE A 127 1.29 -14.76 -5.91
N LYS A 128 2.08 -15.78 -6.19
CA LYS A 128 3.13 -16.30 -5.32
C LYS A 128 4.35 -15.38 -5.37
N ALA A 129 4.86 -14.95 -4.22
CA ALA A 129 6.09 -14.19 -4.13
C ALA A 129 7.29 -15.01 -4.63
N ARG A 130 8.21 -14.35 -5.29
CA ARG A 130 9.49 -14.90 -5.72
C ARG A 130 10.63 -14.21 -4.98
N LEU A 131 11.48 -14.96 -4.32
CA LEU A 131 12.61 -14.43 -3.56
C LEU A 131 13.67 -13.75 -4.44
N ASP A 132 13.82 -14.23 -5.67
CA ASP A 132 14.71 -13.64 -6.67
C ASP A 132 14.23 -12.28 -7.20
N TRP A 133 12.94 -11.94 -7.00
CA TRP A 133 12.38 -10.63 -7.31
C TRP A 133 12.54 -9.62 -6.18
N GLY A 134 12.87 -10.07 -4.96
CA GLY A 134 13.02 -9.20 -3.79
C GLY A 134 11.86 -9.27 -2.81
N ASN A 135 11.57 -8.16 -2.15
CA ASN A 135 10.52 -8.05 -1.14
C ASN A 135 9.11 -7.96 -1.77
N LEU A 136 8.08 -7.70 -0.96
CA LEU A 136 6.69 -7.60 -1.40
C LEU A 136 6.50 -6.56 -2.51
N ILE A 137 7.10 -5.39 -2.36
CA ILE A 137 6.98 -4.27 -3.29
C ILE A 137 7.71 -4.57 -4.59
N ASP A 138 8.91 -5.15 -4.50
CA ASP A 138 9.69 -5.55 -5.68
C ASP A 138 8.94 -6.59 -6.51
N ASN A 139 8.27 -7.53 -5.84
CA ASN A 139 7.41 -8.52 -6.49
C ASN A 139 6.22 -7.87 -7.19
N GLN A 140 5.54 -6.90 -6.56
CA GLN A 140 4.45 -6.16 -7.20
C GLN A 140 4.93 -5.42 -8.45
N HIS A 141 6.03 -4.67 -8.34
CA HIS A 141 6.59 -3.91 -9.46
C HIS A 141 7.04 -4.82 -10.62
N THR A 142 7.63 -5.97 -10.30
CA THR A 142 8.07 -6.93 -11.32
C THR A 142 6.88 -7.54 -12.05
N MET A 143 5.84 -7.98 -11.32
CA MET A 143 4.63 -8.52 -11.93
C MET A 143 3.90 -7.48 -12.78
N ALA A 144 3.83 -6.23 -12.33
CA ALA A 144 3.23 -5.15 -13.08
C ALA A 144 3.94 -4.92 -14.43
N LYS A 145 5.27 -4.96 -14.45
CA LYS A 145 6.05 -4.89 -15.71
C LYS A 145 5.74 -6.07 -16.63
N VAL A 146 5.61 -7.27 -16.08
CA VAL A 146 5.28 -8.47 -16.87
C VAL A 146 3.90 -8.34 -17.52
N LEU A 147 2.91 -7.83 -16.77
CA LEU A 147 1.53 -7.67 -17.24
C LEU A 147 1.31 -6.37 -18.04
N GLY A 148 2.31 -5.49 -18.10
CA GLY A 148 2.22 -4.20 -18.82
C GLY A 148 1.25 -3.21 -18.16
N VAL A 149 1.19 -3.17 -16.82
CA VAL A 149 0.28 -2.32 -16.05
C VAL A 149 1.02 -1.46 -15.04
N GLU A 150 0.36 -0.41 -14.54
CA GLU A 150 0.85 0.39 -13.43
C GLU A 150 0.53 -0.25 -12.08
N VAL A 151 1.41 -0.05 -11.10
CA VAL A 151 1.22 -0.55 -9.74
C VAL A 151 0.41 0.47 -8.93
N ASP A 152 -0.64 0.02 -8.24
CA ASP A 152 -1.21 0.80 -7.14
C ASP A 152 -0.28 0.77 -5.93
N GLU A 153 0.41 1.89 -5.69
CA GLU A 153 1.33 2.08 -4.58
C GLU A 153 0.69 1.87 -3.19
N SER A 154 -0.65 1.86 -3.10
CA SER A 154 -1.37 1.59 -1.85
C SER A 154 -1.31 0.12 -1.42
N CYS A 155 -0.93 -0.80 -2.31
CA CYS A 155 -0.78 -2.24 -2.02
C CYS A 155 0.53 -2.62 -1.30
N LYS A 156 1.39 -1.64 -0.97
CA LYS A 156 2.65 -1.85 -0.24
C LYS A 156 2.46 -2.35 1.20
N ASP A 157 1.30 -2.12 1.80
CA ASP A 157 0.98 -2.60 3.15
C ASP A 157 0.69 -4.11 3.12
N ALA A 158 1.51 -4.90 3.83
CA ALA A 158 1.31 -6.34 3.96
C ALA A 158 -0.05 -6.69 4.57
N SER A 159 -0.62 -5.83 5.39
CA SER A 159 -1.95 -6.00 5.99
C SER A 159 -3.09 -5.49 5.09
N ARG A 160 -2.82 -5.21 3.81
CA ARG A 160 -3.81 -4.71 2.84
C ARG A 160 -5.04 -5.60 2.79
N MET A 161 -6.19 -4.99 2.99
CA MET A 161 -7.49 -5.65 2.85
C MET A 161 -7.95 -5.65 1.40
N SER A 162 -8.37 -6.81 0.95
CA SER A 162 -8.97 -7.04 -0.36
C SER A 162 -10.42 -7.40 -0.15
N PHE A 163 -11.35 -6.46 -0.39
CA PHE A 163 -12.77 -6.76 -0.24
C PHE A 163 -13.15 -7.98 -1.09
N ILE A 164 -14.07 -8.79 -0.55
CA ILE A 164 -14.57 -9.96 -1.28
C ILE A 164 -15.24 -9.55 -2.59
N CYS A 165 -15.29 -10.47 -3.52
CA CYS A 165 -16.02 -10.36 -4.78
C CYS A 165 -17.22 -11.31 -4.79
N LYS A 166 -18.03 -11.28 -5.84
CA LYS A 166 -19.01 -12.32 -6.15
C LYS A 166 -18.31 -13.51 -6.80
N GLU A 167 -18.86 -14.70 -6.70
CA GLU A 167 -18.35 -15.87 -7.43
C GLU A 167 -18.25 -15.59 -8.93
N SER A 168 -19.28 -14.92 -9.52
CA SER A 168 -19.31 -14.55 -10.94
C SER A 168 -18.23 -13.55 -11.36
N ASP A 169 -17.57 -12.89 -10.42
CA ASP A 169 -16.48 -11.93 -10.65
C ASP A 169 -15.10 -12.60 -10.63
N ILE A 170 -15.02 -13.89 -10.29
CA ILE A 170 -13.76 -14.64 -10.28
C ILE A 170 -13.43 -15.06 -11.71
N LEU A 171 -12.36 -14.51 -12.25
CA LEU A 171 -11.90 -14.76 -13.62
C LEU A 171 -10.91 -15.92 -13.71
N PHE A 172 -10.09 -16.08 -12.67
CA PHE A 172 -9.12 -17.17 -12.55
C PHE A 172 -8.93 -17.56 -11.10
N ILE A 173 -8.87 -18.85 -10.82
CA ILE A 173 -8.52 -19.39 -9.50
C ILE A 173 -7.73 -20.70 -9.65
N ASN A 174 -6.60 -20.79 -8.94
CA ASN A 174 -5.82 -22.01 -8.77
C ASN A 174 -5.96 -22.49 -7.33
N LYS A 175 -6.23 -23.78 -7.12
CA LYS A 175 -6.42 -24.38 -5.79
C LYS A 175 -5.21 -24.24 -4.87
N GLU A 176 -4.03 -24.04 -5.42
CA GLU A 176 -2.84 -23.72 -4.63
C GLU A 176 -2.98 -22.46 -3.78
N LEU A 177 -3.91 -21.55 -4.10
CA LEU A 177 -4.28 -20.41 -3.26
C LEU A 177 -4.53 -20.80 -1.80
N PHE A 178 -5.17 -21.94 -1.56
CA PHE A 178 -5.59 -22.38 -0.23
C PHE A 178 -4.53 -23.15 0.54
N THR A 179 -3.49 -23.61 -0.12
CA THR A 179 -2.43 -24.46 0.47
C THR A 179 -1.06 -23.82 0.43
N TYR A 180 -0.89 -22.74 -0.35
CA TYR A 180 0.41 -22.10 -0.51
C TYR A 180 0.86 -21.37 0.75
N GLU A 181 2.11 -21.59 1.09
CA GLU A 181 2.85 -20.88 2.15
C GLU A 181 4.32 -20.81 1.71
N ASN A 182 4.92 -19.64 1.87
CA ASN A 182 6.35 -19.47 1.63
C ASN A 182 7.03 -18.99 2.93
N LYS A 183 7.46 -19.95 3.74
CA LYS A 183 8.11 -19.67 5.03
C LYS A 183 9.40 -18.89 4.88
N GLU A 184 10.19 -19.22 3.86
CA GLU A 184 11.46 -18.53 3.58
C GLU A 184 11.24 -17.04 3.29
N PHE A 185 10.17 -16.70 2.56
CA PHE A 185 9.78 -15.32 2.32
C PHE A 185 9.42 -14.60 3.64
N GLY A 186 8.63 -15.25 4.51
CA GLY A 186 8.30 -14.73 5.82
C GLY A 186 9.54 -14.55 6.72
N GLU A 187 10.38 -15.56 6.84
CA GLU A 187 11.62 -15.50 7.63
C GLU A 187 12.53 -14.34 7.19
N LYS A 188 12.59 -14.07 5.89
CA LYS A 188 13.42 -13.00 5.32
C LYS A 188 12.85 -11.60 5.56
N TYR A 189 11.53 -11.42 5.48
CA TYR A 189 10.93 -10.08 5.40
C TYR A 189 9.97 -9.71 6.54
N ASP A 190 9.52 -10.64 7.41
CA ASP A 190 8.59 -10.36 8.52
C ASP A 190 9.08 -9.23 9.44
N ALA A 191 10.37 -9.26 9.80
CA ALA A 191 10.94 -8.29 10.72
C ALA A 191 10.89 -6.86 10.16
N GLU A 192 11.08 -6.71 8.86
CA GLU A 192 11.01 -5.43 8.16
C GLU A 192 9.60 -4.84 8.24
N TYR A 193 8.58 -5.66 7.92
CA TYR A 193 7.18 -5.23 7.98
C TYR A 193 6.71 -4.93 9.39
N ARG A 194 7.13 -5.72 10.39
CA ARG A 194 6.81 -5.48 11.80
C ARG A 194 7.40 -4.20 12.33
N ALA A 195 8.59 -3.82 11.87
CA ALA A 195 9.26 -2.58 12.27
C ALA A 195 8.66 -1.31 11.63
N GLY A 196 7.65 -1.44 10.76
CA GLY A 196 7.05 -0.31 10.07
C GLY A 196 7.89 0.24 8.92
N ARG A 197 8.87 -0.49 8.48
CA ARG A 197 9.66 -0.15 7.29
C ARG A 197 8.93 -0.70 6.07
N SER A 198 8.15 0.11 5.41
CA SER A 198 7.69 -0.21 4.06
C SER A 198 8.91 -0.26 3.15
N GLY A 199 9.20 -1.43 2.59
CA GLY A 199 10.38 -1.83 1.86
C GLY A 199 10.94 -0.87 0.81
N ALA A 200 11.66 0.13 1.25
CA ALA A 200 12.76 0.67 0.47
C ALA A 200 13.98 -0.17 0.82
N ALA A 201 14.72 -0.64 -0.17
CA ALA A 201 15.92 -1.45 0.02
C ALA A 201 16.78 -0.85 1.14
N ALA A 202 16.99 -1.63 2.22
CA ALA A 202 17.84 -1.20 3.31
C ALA A 202 19.28 -1.05 2.77
N PRO A 203 19.94 0.10 2.94
CA PRO A 203 21.37 0.16 2.77
C PRO A 203 22.01 -0.76 3.81
N ALA A 204 22.99 -1.56 3.39
CA ALA A 204 23.73 -2.50 4.22
C ALA A 204 24.15 -1.84 5.54
N VAL A 205 23.77 -2.47 6.65
CA VAL A 205 24.10 -2.00 8.00
C VAL A 205 25.61 -2.08 8.19
N VAL A 206 26.26 -0.94 8.20
CA VAL A 206 27.56 -0.79 8.83
C VAL A 206 27.32 -0.52 10.30
N ALA A 207 27.72 -1.46 11.14
CA ALA A 207 27.62 -1.37 12.59
C ALA A 207 28.51 -0.25 13.14
N ASN A 208 28.04 0.33 14.26
CA ASN A 208 28.69 1.19 15.23
C ASN A 208 28.82 2.69 14.94
N LYS A 209 28.04 3.46 15.71
CA LYS A 209 28.64 4.42 16.65
C LYS A 209 27.62 4.96 17.68
N THR A 210 28.10 4.95 18.89
CA THR A 210 27.63 5.42 20.19
C THR A 210 26.82 6.72 20.17
N VAL A 211 25.69 6.70 20.90
CA VAL A 211 24.87 7.87 21.20
C VAL A 211 25.56 8.68 22.30
N GLU A 212 26.03 9.88 22.00
CA GLU A 212 26.27 10.91 22.99
C GLU A 212 25.07 11.86 23.03
N GLN A 213 24.50 11.96 24.21
CA GLN A 213 23.49 12.96 24.56
C GLN A 213 24.09 14.37 24.47
N ARG A 214 23.43 15.27 23.75
CA ARG A 214 23.60 16.72 23.93
C ARG A 214 22.23 17.35 24.16
N THR A 215 22.00 17.70 25.40
CA THR A 215 21.04 18.71 25.86
C THR A 215 21.56 20.10 25.46
N GLY A 216 20.70 20.96 24.90
CA GLY A 216 21.08 22.34 24.68
C GLY A 216 20.09 23.19 23.91
N ASN A 217 19.33 23.97 24.63
CA ASN A 217 18.79 25.32 24.35
C ASN A 217 17.97 25.60 23.08
N VAL A 218 16.71 25.91 23.36
CA VAL A 218 15.81 26.71 22.51
C VAL A 218 16.35 28.13 22.44
N GLY A 219 16.91 28.50 21.29
CA GLY A 219 17.28 29.86 20.95
C GLY A 219 16.50 30.32 19.73
N GLN A 220 15.87 31.47 19.84
CA GLN A 220 15.29 32.22 18.72
C GLN A 220 16.31 32.33 17.59
N MET A 221 15.92 31.96 16.37
CA MET A 221 16.74 32.21 15.17
C MET A 221 16.04 33.24 14.30
N ASP A 222 16.67 34.40 14.29
CA ASP A 222 16.48 35.46 13.31
C ASP A 222 16.77 34.96 11.88
N ALA A 223 16.07 35.53 10.93
CA ALA A 223 16.26 35.29 9.50
C ALA A 223 17.71 35.64 9.11
N GLN A 224 18.39 34.65 8.51
CA GLN A 224 19.68 34.86 7.84
C GLN A 224 19.59 34.56 6.35
N PRO A 225 20.38 35.23 5.48
CA PRO A 225 20.18 35.33 4.05
C PRO A 225 20.86 34.20 3.27
N VAL A 226 20.23 33.88 2.15
CA VAL A 226 20.73 33.25 0.92
C VAL A 226 22.08 32.49 1.06
N GLY A 227 22.01 31.25 1.51
CA GLY A 227 23.03 30.25 1.26
C GLY A 227 22.89 29.68 -0.16
N ASN A 228 23.96 29.10 -0.71
CA ASN A 228 23.97 28.46 -2.03
C ASN A 228 22.69 27.63 -2.26
N PRO A 229 22.10 27.68 -3.47
CA PRO A 229 20.89 26.95 -3.76
C PRO A 229 21.11 25.44 -3.51
N LEU A 230 20.17 24.83 -2.80
CA LEU A 230 20.21 23.40 -2.48
C LEU A 230 20.13 22.60 -3.78
N LYS A 231 21.08 21.68 -4.01
CA LYS A 231 21.16 20.88 -5.24
C LYS A 231 21.02 19.39 -4.95
N TRP A 232 20.30 18.70 -5.81
CA TRP A 232 20.22 17.26 -5.84
C TRP A 232 20.63 16.73 -7.20
N ARG A 233 21.63 15.86 -7.26
CA ARG A 233 22.19 15.29 -8.49
C ARG A 233 22.61 16.35 -9.54
N GLY A 234 23.02 17.54 -9.08
CA GLY A 234 23.44 18.65 -9.95
C GLY A 234 22.38 19.66 -10.35
N TYR A 235 21.10 19.37 -10.08
CA TYR A 235 19.96 20.27 -10.34
C TYR A 235 19.58 21.03 -9.08
N GLU A 236 19.13 22.26 -9.21
CA GLU A 236 18.55 23.01 -8.10
C GLU A 236 17.20 22.41 -7.69
N ILE A 237 16.97 22.21 -6.38
CA ILE A 237 15.73 21.59 -5.90
C ILE A 237 14.51 22.40 -6.33
N GLN A 238 14.60 23.73 -6.39
CA GLN A 238 13.50 24.57 -6.86
C GLN A 238 13.20 24.33 -8.35
N GLU A 239 14.19 24.12 -9.21
CA GLU A 239 13.98 23.78 -10.61
C GLU A 239 13.24 22.45 -10.79
N ILE A 240 13.54 21.48 -9.92
CA ILE A 240 12.83 20.17 -9.92
C ILE A 240 11.36 20.36 -9.50
N ILE A 241 11.10 21.19 -8.50
CA ILE A 241 9.75 21.51 -8.04
C ILE A 241 8.97 22.24 -9.15
N ASP A 242 9.57 23.23 -9.78
CA ASP A 242 8.95 24.02 -10.83
C ASP A 242 8.63 23.15 -12.06
N ALA A 243 9.53 22.25 -12.44
CA ALA A 243 9.30 21.29 -13.53
C ALA A 243 8.14 20.31 -13.21
N ARG A 244 8.01 19.85 -11.95
CA ARG A 244 6.91 18.97 -11.52
C ARG A 244 5.54 19.64 -11.64
N TYR A 245 5.46 20.93 -11.40
CA TYR A 245 4.22 21.72 -11.41
C TYR A 245 4.13 22.69 -12.58
N SER A 246 4.85 22.42 -13.69
CA SER A 246 4.88 23.28 -14.88
C SER A 246 3.52 23.48 -15.55
N GLU A 247 2.66 22.45 -15.50
CA GLU A 247 1.35 22.48 -16.17
C GLU A 247 0.22 22.87 -15.20
N LYS A 248 0.28 22.43 -13.96
CA LYS A 248 -0.77 22.68 -12.98
C LYS A 248 -0.22 22.80 -11.56
N VAL A 249 -0.33 23.99 -10.99
CA VAL A 249 0.00 24.23 -9.60
C VAL A 249 -1.14 23.70 -8.71
N PRO A 250 -0.85 22.95 -7.62
CA PRO A 250 -1.87 22.50 -6.68
C PRO A 250 -2.70 23.65 -6.11
N CYS A 251 -4.00 23.51 -6.08
CA CYS A 251 -4.89 24.56 -5.58
C CYS A 251 -5.96 24.02 -4.61
N LYS A 252 -6.54 24.92 -3.82
CA LYS A 252 -7.57 24.57 -2.83
C LYS A 252 -8.86 24.08 -3.47
N GLU A 253 -9.22 24.62 -4.62
CA GLU A 253 -10.46 24.32 -5.35
C GLU A 253 -10.48 22.88 -5.86
N ASP A 254 -9.32 22.38 -6.31
CA ASP A 254 -9.17 21.00 -6.78
C ASP A 254 -9.04 19.98 -5.64
N SER A 255 -9.02 20.41 -4.38
CA SER A 255 -8.84 19.58 -3.18
C SER A 255 -7.57 18.70 -3.21
N ASN A 256 -6.59 19.02 -4.07
CA ASN A 256 -5.37 18.23 -4.25
C ASN A 256 -4.14 18.81 -3.53
N ARG A 257 -4.23 20.06 -3.02
CA ARG A 257 -3.11 20.77 -2.39
C ARG A 257 -2.45 19.99 -1.26
N HIS A 258 -3.24 19.43 -0.35
CA HIS A 258 -2.71 18.65 0.78
C HIS A 258 -1.95 17.40 0.29
N THR A 259 -2.54 16.65 -0.63
CA THR A 259 -1.94 15.45 -1.23
C THR A 259 -0.64 15.79 -1.94
N GLU A 260 -0.61 16.86 -2.74
CA GLU A 260 0.58 17.26 -3.48
C GLU A 260 1.69 17.81 -2.55
N SER A 261 1.32 18.55 -1.49
CA SER A 261 2.30 18.99 -0.48
C SER A 261 2.92 17.81 0.26
N LEU A 262 2.16 16.76 0.55
CA LEU A 262 2.67 15.55 1.18
C LEU A 262 3.60 14.77 0.25
N LYS A 263 3.24 14.62 -1.03
CA LYS A 263 4.10 14.01 -2.04
C LYS A 263 5.41 14.78 -2.19
N LEU A 264 5.34 16.10 -2.28
CA LEU A 264 6.53 16.97 -2.36
C LEU A 264 7.42 16.79 -1.12
N ALA A 265 6.85 16.78 0.07
CA ALA A 265 7.60 16.55 1.31
C ALA A 265 8.30 15.19 1.31
N THR A 266 7.65 14.15 0.80
CA THR A 266 8.23 12.80 0.68
C THR A 266 9.41 12.77 -0.29
N ASP A 267 9.28 13.41 -1.46
CA ASP A 267 10.35 13.50 -2.44
C ASP A 267 11.54 14.31 -1.90
N LEU A 268 11.27 15.43 -1.22
CA LEU A 268 12.30 16.26 -0.61
C LEU A 268 13.06 15.54 0.53
N LEU A 269 12.39 14.66 1.30
CA LEU A 269 13.07 13.85 2.31
C LEU A 269 14.16 12.95 1.68
N LEU A 270 13.90 12.42 0.48
CA LEU A 270 14.89 11.64 -0.26
C LEU A 270 16.02 12.51 -0.82
N MET A 271 15.71 13.73 -1.26
CA MET A 271 16.70 14.66 -1.85
C MET A 271 17.60 15.32 -0.80
N LEU A 272 17.12 15.44 0.43
CA LEU A 272 17.77 16.14 1.54
C LEU A 272 18.20 15.19 2.68
N ASP A 273 18.44 13.92 2.35
CA ASP A 273 18.95 12.89 3.27
C ASP A 273 18.17 12.81 4.60
N GLY A 274 16.85 13.06 4.53
CA GLY A 274 15.94 12.97 5.68
C GLY A 274 15.90 14.21 6.56
N ASP A 275 16.48 15.34 6.15
CA ASP A 275 16.42 16.59 6.92
C ASP A 275 15.01 17.20 6.91
N LYS A 276 14.22 16.82 7.93
CA LYS A 276 12.83 17.27 8.09
C LYS A 276 12.70 18.79 8.25
N GLY A 277 13.72 19.46 8.81
CA GLY A 277 13.72 20.91 9.00
C GLY A 277 13.78 21.65 7.68
N GLN A 278 14.71 21.28 6.81
CA GLN A 278 14.83 21.83 5.46
C GLN A 278 13.62 21.49 4.59
N VAL A 279 13.14 20.24 4.65
CA VAL A 279 11.92 19.82 3.92
C VAL A 279 10.73 20.71 4.29
N LEU A 280 10.47 20.91 5.59
CA LEU A 280 9.37 21.73 6.06
C LEU A 280 9.50 23.19 5.60
N GLN A 281 10.69 23.72 5.60
CA GLN A 281 10.97 25.09 5.15
C GLN A 281 10.66 25.24 3.64
N ILE A 282 11.14 24.31 2.81
CA ILE A 282 10.90 24.33 1.36
C ILE A 282 9.42 24.14 1.04
N VAL A 283 8.73 23.20 1.68
CA VAL A 283 7.28 22.98 1.45
C VAL A 283 6.48 24.22 1.85
N LYS A 284 6.80 24.85 2.98
CA LYS A 284 6.13 26.10 3.43
C LYS A 284 6.40 27.30 2.53
N SER A 285 7.53 27.34 1.83
CA SER A 285 7.85 28.43 0.89
C SER A 285 7.09 28.33 -0.44
N GLN A 286 6.46 27.20 -0.75
CA GLN A 286 5.75 27.04 -2.00
C GLN A 286 4.50 27.92 -2.08
N PRO A 287 4.20 28.54 -3.25
CA PRO A 287 3.09 29.50 -3.39
C PRO A 287 1.70 28.97 -3.06
N TRP A 288 1.50 27.63 -3.17
CA TRP A 288 0.23 27.00 -2.89
C TRP A 288 0.05 26.56 -1.42
N VAL A 289 1.10 26.68 -0.58
CA VAL A 289 1.03 26.38 0.86
C VAL A 289 0.78 27.66 1.62
N PHE A 290 -0.45 27.84 2.12
CA PHE A 290 -0.82 29.06 2.82
C PHE A 290 -0.34 29.10 4.27
N PRO A 291 -0.01 30.31 4.82
CA PRO A 291 0.50 30.48 6.18
C PRO A 291 -0.44 29.99 7.31
N HIS A 292 -1.73 29.82 7.01
CA HIS A 292 -2.74 29.44 8.01
C HIS A 292 -2.79 27.92 8.28
N LEU A 293 -2.00 27.10 7.60
CA LEU A 293 -1.99 25.64 7.72
C LEU A 293 -1.00 25.08 8.74
N ASN A 294 -0.60 25.87 9.73
CA ASN A 294 0.23 25.41 10.84
C ASN A 294 -0.38 24.25 11.68
N ARG A 295 -1.60 23.81 11.38
CA ARG A 295 -2.28 22.72 12.10
C ARG A 295 -2.34 21.38 11.35
N GLU A 296 -2.06 21.33 10.06
CA GLU A 296 -2.26 20.12 9.25
C GLU A 296 -1.01 19.23 9.10
N PHE A 297 0.16 19.67 9.55
CA PHE A 297 1.42 18.93 9.41
C PHE A 297 1.90 18.23 10.70
N PHE A 298 1.10 18.23 11.77
CA PHE A 298 1.43 17.58 13.03
C PHE A 298 0.33 16.60 13.46
N VAL A 299 0.12 15.52 12.71
CA VAL A 299 -0.54 14.31 13.23
C VAL A 299 0.20 13.08 12.73
#